data_37b0ca6d10a9176909a95ffa83639568
#
_entry.id   37b0ca6d10a9176909a95ffa83639568
#
_cell.length_a   1.000
_cell.length_b   1.000
_cell.length_c   1.000
_cell.angle_alpha   90.00
_cell.angle_beta   90.00
_cell.angle_gamma   90.00
#
_symmetry.space_group_name_H-M   'P 1'
#
loop_
_entity.id
_entity.type
_entity.pdbx_description
1 polymer ?
#
loop_
_entity_poly.entity_id
_entity_poly.type
_entity_poly.pdbx_seq_one_letter_code
_entity_poly.pdbx_strand_id
1 'polypeptide(L)'
;MKNYKLEEKLNQYIVNPRKDLCNFELACSYFDIKQYASAISYYLRCAELSKNEDLVYESLLCSWNCMARVGGRPAFERGQILQAISHSPHRPEAYNAICLWLEFCGNIRIPSNEEKYLMMYSYACMGISNILNNKNFKYYDRYDGYFAFIYYKALSAWYIGKKQESEELFSELYNNPSNTLDKRYKDLIKQNMINLGLLINEKTD
;
A
#
# COMPACT_ATOMS: atom_id res chain seq x y z
N MET A 1 10.64 -8.59 27.17
CA MET A 1 10.41 -7.13 26.95
C MET A 1 9.15 -6.80 26.14
N LYS A 2 8.71 -7.64 25.14
CA LYS A 2 7.53 -7.35 24.30
C LYS A 2 6.16 -7.40 25.03
N ASN A 3 6.03 -8.19 26.10
CA ASN A 3 4.74 -8.34 26.82
C ASN A 3 4.35 -7.11 27.66
N TYR A 4 5.32 -6.39 28.23
CA TYR A 4 5.01 -5.21 29.06
C TYR A 4 4.31 -4.09 28.27
N LYS A 5 4.71 -3.88 27.03
CA LYS A 5 4.09 -2.84 26.20
C LYS A 5 2.61 -3.16 25.89
N LEU A 6 2.29 -4.44 25.61
CA LEU A 6 0.91 -4.85 25.37
C LEU A 6 0.06 -4.71 26.63
N GLU A 7 0.55 -5.17 27.79
CA GLU A 7 -0.14 -5.07 29.07
C GLU A 7 -0.44 -3.62 29.44
N GLU A 8 0.53 -2.73 29.28
CA GLU A 8 0.34 -1.29 29.48
C GLU A 8 -0.78 -0.74 28.60
N LYS A 9 -0.77 -1.05 27.29
CA LYS A 9 -1.79 -0.56 26.35
C LYS A 9 -3.17 -1.17 26.61
N LEU A 10 -3.21 -2.42 27.05
CA LEU A 10 -4.45 -3.06 27.47
C LEU A 10 -5.06 -2.39 28.71
N ASN A 11 -4.23 -2.06 29.70
CA ASN A 11 -4.69 -1.32 30.88
C ASN A 11 -5.21 0.08 30.53
N GLN A 12 -4.53 0.80 29.63
CA GLN A 12 -4.99 2.10 29.13
C GLN A 12 -6.34 1.98 28.40
N TYR A 13 -6.51 0.94 27.59
CA TYR A 13 -7.76 0.64 26.90
C TYR A 13 -8.90 0.29 27.87
N ILE A 14 -8.65 -0.53 28.91
CA ILE A 14 -9.67 -0.89 29.91
C ILE A 14 -10.24 0.36 30.61
N VAL A 15 -9.37 1.32 30.89
CA VAL A 15 -9.80 2.60 31.53
C VAL A 15 -10.59 3.48 30.54
N ASN A 16 -10.20 3.49 29.26
CA ASN A 16 -10.76 4.38 28.24
C ASN A 16 -11.09 3.65 26.93
N PRO A 17 -12.04 2.69 26.91
CA PRO A 17 -12.30 1.85 25.73
C PRO A 17 -12.90 2.60 24.55
N ARG A 18 -13.44 3.80 24.76
CA ARG A 18 -13.98 4.67 23.70
C ARG A 18 -13.00 5.73 23.21
N LYS A 19 -11.78 5.77 23.74
CA LYS A 19 -10.75 6.69 23.25
C LYS A 19 -10.10 6.09 21.99
N ASP A 20 -10.21 6.81 20.88
CA ASP A 20 -9.66 6.41 19.57
C ASP A 20 -8.17 6.07 19.64
N LEU A 21 -7.35 6.94 20.19
CA LEU A 21 -5.91 6.73 20.30
C LEU A 21 -5.55 5.49 21.15
N CYS A 22 -6.32 5.18 22.22
CA CYS A 22 -6.08 3.97 23.01
C CYS A 22 -6.33 2.70 22.18
N ASN A 23 -7.37 2.71 21.32
CA ASN A 23 -7.64 1.63 20.39
C ASN A 23 -6.52 1.49 19.36
N PHE A 24 -6.04 2.61 18.79
CA PHE A 24 -4.93 2.60 17.83
C PHE A 24 -3.64 2.02 18.43
N GLU A 25 -3.23 2.51 19.59
CA GLU A 25 -2.00 2.06 20.26
C GLU A 25 -2.07 0.58 20.68
N LEU A 26 -3.24 0.12 21.12
CA LEU A 26 -3.47 -1.30 21.42
C LEU A 26 -3.39 -2.15 20.15
N ALA A 27 -3.97 -1.68 19.04
CA ALA A 27 -3.85 -2.33 17.74
C ALA A 27 -2.39 -2.46 17.28
N CYS A 28 -1.59 -1.40 17.44
CA CYS A 28 -0.14 -1.44 17.15
C CYS A 28 0.57 -2.49 18.00
N SER A 29 0.23 -2.59 19.29
CA SER A 29 0.84 -3.59 20.17
C SER A 29 0.50 -5.03 19.78
N TYR A 30 -0.73 -5.29 19.32
CA TYR A 30 -1.12 -6.58 18.75
C TYR A 30 -0.42 -6.85 17.41
N PHE A 31 -0.26 -5.83 16.58
CA PHE A 31 0.49 -5.95 15.31
C PHE A 31 1.94 -6.37 15.56
N ASP A 32 2.62 -5.75 16.53
CA ASP A 32 4.02 -6.03 16.89
C ASP A 32 4.25 -7.49 17.31
N ILE A 33 3.26 -8.10 17.97
CA ILE A 33 3.30 -9.52 18.36
C ILE A 33 2.66 -10.45 17.32
N LYS A 34 2.35 -9.93 16.12
CA LYS A 34 1.77 -10.66 14.98
C LYS A 34 0.36 -11.22 15.22
N GLN A 35 -0.37 -10.72 16.19
CA GLN A 35 -1.79 -11.01 16.38
C GLN A 35 -2.66 -10.11 15.52
N TYR A 36 -2.56 -10.31 14.20
CA TYR A 36 -3.17 -9.42 13.21
C TYR A 36 -4.70 -9.36 13.29
N ALA A 37 -5.37 -10.48 13.61
CA ALA A 37 -6.82 -10.49 13.76
C ALA A 37 -7.29 -9.56 14.89
N SER A 38 -6.60 -9.58 16.04
CA SER A 38 -6.87 -8.66 17.14
C SER A 38 -6.56 -7.22 16.74
N ALA A 39 -5.43 -7.00 16.07
CA ALA A 39 -5.04 -5.67 15.59
C ALA A 39 -6.10 -5.07 14.65
N ILE A 40 -6.65 -5.84 13.70
CA ILE A 40 -7.74 -5.41 12.80
C ILE A 40 -8.92 -4.86 13.60
N SER A 41 -9.38 -5.61 14.61
CA SER A 41 -10.55 -5.22 15.41
C SER A 41 -10.35 -3.86 16.08
N TYR A 42 -9.18 -3.60 16.64
CA TYR A 42 -8.88 -2.34 17.33
C TYR A 42 -8.57 -1.20 16.36
N TYR A 43 -7.95 -1.44 15.21
CA TYR A 43 -7.82 -0.42 14.15
C TYR A 43 -9.19 0.02 13.62
N LEU A 44 -10.08 -0.92 13.32
CA LEU A 44 -11.44 -0.59 12.86
C LEU A 44 -12.23 0.16 13.93
N ARG A 45 -12.08 -0.23 15.20
CA ARG A 45 -12.69 0.49 16.31
C ARG A 45 -12.14 1.91 16.46
N CYS A 46 -10.85 2.10 16.25
CA CYS A 46 -10.25 3.44 16.22
C CYS A 46 -10.85 4.28 15.09
N ALA A 47 -10.93 3.73 13.88
CA ALA A 47 -11.50 4.43 12.72
C ALA A 47 -12.97 4.82 12.94
N GLU A 48 -13.76 3.97 13.63
CA GLU A 48 -15.17 4.24 13.96
C GLU A 48 -15.32 5.37 15.00
N LEU A 49 -14.41 5.44 15.97
CA LEU A 49 -14.51 6.37 17.10
C LEU A 49 -13.88 7.74 16.82
N SER A 50 -12.89 7.79 15.93
CA SER A 50 -12.10 8.99 15.74
C SER A 50 -12.82 10.04 14.91
N LYS A 51 -12.65 11.30 15.33
CA LYS A 51 -13.00 12.49 14.56
C LYS A 51 -11.78 13.09 13.84
N ASN A 52 -10.60 12.49 14.02
CA ASN A 52 -9.39 12.91 13.35
C ASN A 52 -9.25 12.11 12.05
N GLU A 53 -9.45 12.77 10.92
CA GLU A 53 -9.39 12.14 9.58
C GLU A 53 -8.06 11.46 9.28
N ASP A 54 -6.93 12.03 9.73
CA ASP A 54 -5.63 11.40 9.57
C ASP A 54 -5.54 10.08 10.35
N LEU A 55 -6.08 10.03 11.55
CA LEU A 55 -6.09 8.81 12.38
C LEU A 55 -7.05 7.75 11.82
N VAL A 56 -8.21 8.16 11.30
CA VAL A 56 -9.14 7.27 10.56
C VAL A 56 -8.42 6.66 9.35
N TYR A 57 -7.83 7.51 8.53
CA TYR A 57 -7.09 7.10 7.33
C TYR A 57 -5.99 6.07 7.65
N GLU A 58 -5.14 6.38 8.62
CA GLU A 58 -4.03 5.50 9.00
C GLU A 58 -4.53 4.19 9.62
N SER A 59 -5.61 4.24 10.41
CA SER A 59 -6.24 3.04 10.97
C SER A 59 -6.76 2.09 9.90
N LEU A 60 -7.40 2.63 8.85
CA LEU A 60 -7.88 1.84 7.72
C LEU A 60 -6.74 1.17 6.95
N LEU A 61 -5.64 1.89 6.70
CA LEU A 61 -4.47 1.33 6.02
C LEU A 61 -3.74 0.29 6.88
N CYS A 62 -3.62 0.50 8.19
CA CYS A 62 -3.06 -0.48 9.10
C CYS A 62 -3.93 -1.75 9.18
N SER A 63 -5.26 -1.59 9.20
CA SER A 63 -6.21 -2.70 9.14
C SER A 63 -6.05 -3.52 7.86
N TRP A 64 -6.00 -2.86 6.69
CA TRP A 64 -5.72 -3.52 5.42
C TRP A 64 -4.41 -4.32 5.45
N ASN A 65 -3.32 -3.71 5.95
CA ASN A 65 -2.03 -4.38 6.05
C ASN A 65 -2.08 -5.64 6.95
N CYS A 66 -2.88 -5.60 8.02
CA CYS A 66 -3.15 -6.78 8.84
C CYS A 66 -3.94 -7.85 8.07
N MET A 67 -4.98 -7.45 7.32
CA MET A 67 -5.79 -8.36 6.52
C MET A 67 -4.96 -9.10 5.48
N ALA A 68 -4.08 -8.40 4.77
CA ALA A 68 -3.16 -9.01 3.81
C ALA A 68 -2.23 -10.05 4.43
N ARG A 69 -1.89 -9.91 5.72
CA ARG A 69 -1.02 -10.86 6.44
C ARG A 69 -1.73 -12.10 6.96
N VAL A 70 -3.03 -12.02 7.23
CA VAL A 70 -3.82 -13.19 7.68
C VAL A 70 -4.47 -13.94 6.51
N GLY A 71 -4.23 -13.52 5.28
CA GLY A 71 -4.89 -14.09 4.12
C GLY A 71 -6.36 -13.71 4.07
N GLY A 72 -6.65 -12.43 4.26
CA GLY A 72 -8.01 -11.88 4.26
C GLY A 72 -8.74 -12.09 2.93
N ARG A 73 -10.02 -11.76 2.91
CA ARG A 73 -10.81 -11.79 1.68
C ARG A 73 -10.47 -10.55 0.83
N PRO A 74 -9.98 -10.71 -0.40
CA PRO A 74 -9.53 -9.59 -1.24
C PRO A 74 -10.56 -8.46 -1.40
N ALA A 75 -11.86 -8.78 -1.38
CA ALA A 75 -12.91 -7.78 -1.46
C ALA A 75 -12.94 -6.84 -0.23
N PHE A 76 -12.72 -7.39 0.97
CA PHE A 76 -12.65 -6.57 2.19
C PHE A 76 -11.38 -5.74 2.24
N GLU A 77 -10.24 -6.29 1.80
CA GLU A 77 -8.97 -5.58 1.70
C GLU A 77 -9.12 -4.36 0.79
N ARG A 78 -9.69 -4.54 -0.41
CA ARG A 78 -9.99 -3.45 -1.34
C ARG A 78 -10.90 -2.41 -0.71
N GLY A 79 -11.94 -2.85 -0.01
CA GLY A 79 -12.89 -1.96 0.68
C GLY A 79 -12.21 -1.03 1.67
N GLN A 80 -11.28 -1.53 2.48
CA GLN A 80 -10.52 -0.72 3.45
C GLN A 80 -9.65 0.34 2.76
N ILE A 81 -8.95 -0.04 1.68
CA ILE A 81 -8.13 0.90 0.93
C ILE A 81 -8.98 2.01 0.31
N LEU A 82 -10.12 1.66 -0.31
CA LEU A 82 -11.01 2.63 -0.93
C LEU A 82 -11.65 3.57 0.09
N GLN A 83 -11.98 3.07 1.29
CA GLN A 83 -12.42 3.92 2.39
C GLN A 83 -11.32 4.91 2.82
N ALA A 84 -10.07 4.46 2.93
CA ALA A 84 -8.96 5.36 3.23
C ALA A 84 -8.81 6.46 2.16
N ILE A 85 -8.89 6.12 0.86
CA ILE A 85 -8.89 7.11 -0.22
C ILE A 85 -10.05 8.12 -0.06
N SER A 86 -11.24 7.66 0.31
CA SER A 86 -12.41 8.53 0.48
C SER A 86 -12.25 9.52 1.64
N HIS A 87 -11.58 9.11 2.73
CA HIS A 87 -11.30 9.99 3.87
C HIS A 87 -10.20 11.02 3.56
N SER A 88 -9.17 10.64 2.79
CA SER A 88 -8.04 11.53 2.51
C SER A 88 -7.55 11.37 1.06
N PRO A 89 -8.33 11.83 0.06
CA PRO A 89 -8.03 11.61 -1.36
C PRO A 89 -6.76 12.34 -1.86
N HIS A 90 -6.25 13.27 -1.09
CA HIS A 90 -5.02 14.02 -1.38
C HIS A 90 -3.75 13.32 -0.85
N ARG A 91 -3.88 12.20 -0.14
CA ARG A 91 -2.74 11.45 0.42
C ARG A 91 -2.35 10.30 -0.52
N PRO A 92 -1.05 10.12 -0.83
CA PRO A 92 -0.61 9.16 -1.85
C PRO A 92 -0.62 7.70 -1.41
N GLU A 93 -0.56 7.39 -0.14
CA GLU A 93 -0.27 6.05 0.37
C GLU A 93 -1.35 5.03 0.08
N ALA A 94 -2.60 5.42 0.19
CA ALA A 94 -3.71 4.52 -0.15
C ALA A 94 -3.73 4.21 -1.66
N TYR A 95 -3.26 5.13 -2.52
CA TYR A 95 -3.07 4.85 -3.95
C TYR A 95 -1.94 3.85 -4.19
N ASN A 96 -0.86 3.90 -3.42
CA ASN A 96 0.17 2.86 -3.47
C ASN A 96 -0.39 1.51 -3.00
N ALA A 97 -1.13 1.49 -1.90
CA ALA A 97 -1.77 0.29 -1.37
C ALA A 97 -2.73 -0.37 -2.38
N ILE A 98 -3.55 0.42 -3.11
CA ILE A 98 -4.47 -0.13 -4.11
C ILE A 98 -3.71 -0.65 -5.35
N CYS A 99 -2.62 -0.01 -5.78
CA CYS A 99 -1.77 -0.53 -6.85
C CYS A 99 -1.15 -1.88 -6.46
N LEU A 100 -0.63 -1.99 -5.24
CA LEU A 100 -0.10 -3.23 -4.69
C LEU A 100 -1.18 -4.32 -4.62
N TRP A 101 -2.37 -3.98 -4.16
CA TRP A 101 -3.50 -4.92 -4.12
C TRP A 101 -3.89 -5.40 -5.54
N LEU A 102 -3.92 -4.49 -6.53
CA LEU A 102 -4.19 -4.82 -7.92
C LEU A 102 -3.13 -5.78 -8.50
N GLU A 103 -1.87 -5.58 -8.16
CA GLU A 103 -0.78 -6.46 -8.60
C GLU A 103 -0.99 -7.90 -8.11
N PHE A 104 -1.30 -8.10 -6.82
CA PHE A 104 -1.37 -9.43 -6.20
C PHE A 104 -2.74 -10.08 -6.23
N CYS A 105 -3.80 -9.29 -6.05
CA CYS A 105 -5.16 -9.79 -5.86
C CYS A 105 -6.12 -9.45 -7.02
N GLY A 106 -5.73 -8.55 -7.91
CA GLY A 106 -6.59 -8.05 -8.98
C GLY A 106 -7.14 -9.15 -9.90
N ASN A 107 -6.34 -10.17 -10.19
CA ASN A 107 -6.74 -11.28 -11.06
C ASN A 107 -7.91 -12.12 -10.51
N ILE A 108 -8.18 -12.08 -9.21
CA ILE A 108 -9.23 -12.86 -8.56
C ILE A 108 -10.59 -12.16 -8.65
N ARG A 109 -10.61 -10.84 -8.76
CA ARG A 109 -11.81 -10.02 -8.54
C ARG A 109 -12.14 -9.04 -9.65
N ILE A 110 -11.23 -8.83 -10.59
CA ILE A 110 -11.45 -7.92 -11.72
C ILE A 110 -11.67 -8.75 -12.97
N PRO A 111 -12.74 -8.48 -13.74
CA PRO A 111 -13.18 -9.34 -14.84
C PRO A 111 -12.17 -9.49 -15.97
N SER A 112 -11.38 -8.43 -16.22
CA SER A 112 -10.38 -8.45 -17.29
C SER A 112 -9.03 -7.89 -16.85
N ASN A 113 -7.97 -8.37 -17.49
CA ASN A 113 -6.63 -7.80 -17.30
C ASN A 113 -6.58 -6.34 -17.75
N GLU A 114 -7.27 -5.97 -18.80
CA GLU A 114 -7.33 -4.60 -19.30
C GLU A 114 -7.91 -3.65 -18.25
N GLU A 115 -9.06 -4.01 -17.67
CA GLU A 115 -9.68 -3.22 -16.60
C GLU A 115 -8.74 -3.10 -15.38
N LYS A 116 -8.10 -4.20 -14.96
CA LYS A 116 -7.14 -4.20 -13.87
C LYS A 116 -6.01 -3.20 -14.11
N TYR A 117 -5.40 -3.24 -15.27
CA TYR A 117 -4.26 -2.36 -15.59
C TYR A 117 -4.70 -0.93 -15.85
N LEU A 118 -5.90 -0.69 -16.39
CA LEU A 118 -6.46 0.66 -16.50
C LEU A 118 -6.67 1.30 -15.13
N MET A 119 -7.21 0.53 -14.18
CA MET A 119 -7.34 0.98 -12.78
C MET A 119 -5.98 1.26 -12.14
N MET A 120 -5.02 0.35 -12.29
CA MET A 120 -3.67 0.52 -11.76
C MET A 120 -2.99 1.78 -12.31
N TYR A 121 -3.09 2.02 -13.63
CA TYR A 121 -2.58 3.21 -14.28
C TYR A 121 -3.20 4.49 -13.69
N SER A 122 -4.52 4.50 -13.55
CA SER A 122 -5.25 5.65 -13.01
C SER A 122 -4.85 5.95 -11.57
N TYR A 123 -4.78 4.94 -10.70
CA TYR A 123 -4.36 5.12 -9.31
C TYR A 123 -2.88 5.52 -9.19
N ALA A 124 -2.01 4.99 -10.04
CA ALA A 124 -0.61 5.42 -10.07
C ALA A 124 -0.47 6.90 -10.45
N CYS A 125 -1.21 7.36 -11.46
CA CYS A 125 -1.25 8.78 -11.83
C CYS A 125 -1.77 9.67 -10.70
N MET A 126 -2.85 9.25 -10.01
CA MET A 126 -3.38 9.99 -8.85
C MET A 126 -2.36 10.02 -7.70
N GLY A 127 -1.67 8.92 -7.44
CA GLY A 127 -0.60 8.85 -6.45
C GLY A 127 0.54 9.82 -6.76
N ILE A 128 1.00 9.86 -8.01
CA ILE A 128 2.05 10.79 -8.46
C ILE A 128 1.61 12.24 -8.25
N SER A 129 0.38 12.60 -8.62
CA SER A 129 -0.12 13.97 -8.48
C SER A 129 -0.24 14.43 -7.03
N ASN A 130 -0.39 13.49 -6.10
CA ASN A 130 -0.57 13.77 -4.66
C ASN A 130 0.74 13.72 -3.85
N ILE A 131 1.86 13.36 -4.46
CA ILE A 131 3.15 13.23 -3.75
C ILE A 131 3.58 14.53 -3.07
N LEU A 132 3.34 15.68 -3.69
CA LEU A 132 3.68 16.98 -3.13
C LEU A 132 2.85 17.35 -1.89
N ASN A 133 1.72 16.67 -1.67
CA ASN A 133 0.85 16.86 -0.52
C ASN A 133 1.25 15.97 0.67
N ASN A 134 2.40 15.31 0.58
CA ASN A 134 2.86 14.36 1.58
C ASN A 134 3.07 15.04 2.93
N LYS A 135 2.15 14.82 3.86
CA LYS A 135 2.35 15.12 5.28
C LYS A 135 3.11 13.94 5.88
N ASN A 136 4.10 14.21 6.73
CA ASN A 136 4.80 13.16 7.46
C ASN A 136 3.82 12.23 8.14
N PHE A 137 3.86 10.93 7.77
CA PHE A 137 3.06 9.91 8.44
C PHE A 137 3.45 9.85 9.90
N LYS A 138 2.45 9.82 10.74
CA LYS A 138 2.66 9.64 12.16
C LYS A 138 2.68 8.16 12.55
N TYR A 139 1.97 7.32 11.81
CA TYR A 139 1.68 5.96 12.22
C TYR A 139 1.82 4.90 11.12
N TYR A 140 1.78 5.29 9.85
CA TYR A 140 1.91 4.38 8.72
C TYR A 140 3.20 4.67 7.96
N ASP A 141 4.17 3.76 8.08
CA ASP A 141 5.53 3.88 7.55
C ASP A 141 5.80 3.08 6.26
N ARG A 142 4.75 2.40 5.72
CA ARG A 142 4.89 1.51 4.57
C ARG A 142 4.45 2.17 3.27
N TYR A 143 5.18 3.17 2.91
CA TYR A 143 4.98 3.86 1.65
C TYR A 143 6.25 3.79 0.81
N ASP A 144 6.16 3.11 -0.33
CA ASP A 144 7.33 2.85 -1.19
C ASP A 144 7.76 4.06 -2.02
N GLY A 145 7.07 5.21 -1.87
CA GLY A 145 7.46 6.48 -2.44
C GLY A 145 7.14 6.66 -3.93
N TYR A 146 7.71 7.70 -4.51
CA TYR A 146 7.48 8.12 -5.89
C TYR A 146 7.80 7.02 -6.91
N PHE A 147 8.93 6.35 -6.75
CA PHE A 147 9.38 5.36 -7.73
C PHE A 147 8.47 4.12 -7.81
N ALA A 148 7.76 3.78 -6.73
CA ALA A 148 6.77 2.70 -6.77
C ALA A 148 5.60 3.07 -7.70
N PHE A 149 5.13 4.31 -7.68
CA PHE A 149 4.10 4.76 -8.62
C PHE A 149 4.58 4.77 -10.07
N ILE A 150 5.83 5.19 -10.31
CA ILE A 150 6.41 5.12 -11.65
C ILE A 150 6.46 3.67 -12.14
N TYR A 151 6.83 2.71 -11.26
CA TYR A 151 6.79 1.29 -11.57
C TYR A 151 5.37 0.82 -11.94
N TYR A 152 4.37 1.11 -11.12
CA TYR A 152 2.98 0.71 -11.41
C TYR A 152 2.43 1.38 -12.68
N LYS A 153 2.79 2.64 -12.92
CA LYS A 153 2.43 3.35 -14.14
C LYS A 153 3.08 2.73 -15.37
N ALA A 154 4.38 2.41 -15.32
CA ALA A 154 5.10 1.76 -16.40
C ALA A 154 4.51 0.39 -16.73
N LEU A 155 4.32 -0.46 -15.70
CA LEU A 155 3.74 -1.79 -15.84
C LEU A 155 2.35 -1.74 -16.48
N SER A 156 1.47 -0.88 -15.97
CA SER A 156 0.10 -0.78 -16.47
C SER A 156 0.02 -0.14 -17.85
N ALA A 157 0.86 0.85 -18.16
CA ALA A 157 0.93 1.48 -19.47
C ALA A 157 1.16 0.45 -20.59
N TRP A 158 2.03 -0.53 -20.38
CA TRP A 158 2.25 -1.61 -21.32
C TRP A 158 0.96 -2.37 -21.67
N TYR A 159 0.23 -2.81 -20.64
CA TYR A 159 -0.96 -3.64 -20.82
C TYR A 159 -2.18 -2.88 -21.38
N ILE A 160 -2.22 -1.55 -21.27
CA ILE A 160 -3.27 -0.70 -21.86
C ILE A 160 -2.85 -0.10 -23.21
N GLY A 161 -1.78 -0.61 -23.83
CA GLY A 161 -1.33 -0.23 -25.17
C GLY A 161 -0.48 1.03 -25.28
N LYS A 162 -0.13 1.68 -24.17
CA LYS A 162 0.78 2.85 -24.11
C LYS A 162 2.24 2.40 -24.03
N LYS A 163 2.68 1.64 -25.04
CA LYS A 163 3.97 0.96 -25.03
C LYS A 163 5.15 1.91 -24.92
N GLN A 164 5.16 2.99 -25.71
CA GLN A 164 6.24 3.97 -25.67
C GLN A 164 6.39 4.60 -24.28
N GLU A 165 5.28 5.00 -23.65
CA GLU A 165 5.30 5.54 -22.28
C GLU A 165 5.86 4.53 -21.28
N SER A 166 5.50 3.25 -21.43
CA SER A 166 6.03 2.17 -20.58
C SER A 166 7.53 2.02 -20.71
N GLU A 167 8.05 2.00 -21.94
CA GLU A 167 9.48 1.89 -22.24
C GLU A 167 10.29 3.04 -21.67
N GLU A 168 9.80 4.28 -21.83
CA GLU A 168 10.42 5.48 -21.28
C GLU A 168 10.49 5.42 -19.75
N LEU A 169 9.37 5.06 -19.08
CA LEU A 169 9.29 4.99 -17.63
C LEU A 169 10.15 3.86 -17.04
N PHE A 170 10.20 2.68 -17.68
CA PHE A 170 11.08 1.60 -17.23
C PHE A 170 12.54 1.97 -17.41
N SER A 171 12.92 2.64 -18.51
CA SER A 171 14.26 3.11 -18.75
C SER A 171 14.69 4.16 -17.72
N GLU A 172 13.78 5.09 -17.37
CA GLU A 172 14.01 6.04 -16.29
C GLU A 172 14.27 5.32 -14.96
N LEU A 173 13.40 4.38 -14.58
CA LEU A 173 13.55 3.62 -13.33
C LEU A 173 14.85 2.83 -13.25
N TYR A 174 15.24 2.22 -14.36
CA TYR A 174 16.45 1.38 -14.41
C TYR A 174 17.73 2.20 -14.30
N ASN A 175 17.77 3.34 -15.00
CA ASN A 175 18.97 4.17 -15.10
C ASN A 175 19.11 5.21 -13.99
N ASN A 176 18.05 5.44 -13.18
CA ASN A 176 18.06 6.49 -12.18
C ASN A 176 18.82 6.05 -10.91
N PRO A 177 19.99 6.66 -10.60
CA PRO A 177 20.77 6.31 -9.41
C PRO A 177 20.06 6.69 -8.10
N SER A 178 19.10 7.62 -8.14
CA SER A 178 18.29 8.04 -7.00
C SER A 178 17.11 7.12 -6.73
N ASN A 179 16.94 6.03 -7.52
CA ASN A 179 15.88 5.07 -7.32
C ASN A 179 16.06 4.34 -5.97
N THR A 180 15.19 4.68 -5.00
CA THR A 180 15.21 4.16 -3.63
C THR A 180 14.42 2.87 -3.45
N LEU A 181 13.84 2.33 -4.54
CA LEU A 181 13.10 1.08 -4.48
C LEU A 181 13.96 -0.06 -3.95
N ASP A 182 13.33 -0.93 -3.20
CA ASP A 182 13.99 -2.12 -2.66
C ASP A 182 14.42 -3.10 -3.77
N LYS A 183 15.16 -4.15 -3.37
CA LYS A 183 15.66 -5.16 -4.28
C LYS A 183 14.55 -5.82 -5.10
N ARG A 184 13.37 -6.07 -4.48
CA ARG A 184 12.23 -6.71 -5.16
C ARG A 184 11.78 -5.90 -6.38
N TYR A 185 11.59 -4.59 -6.23
CA TYR A 185 11.22 -3.73 -7.35
C TYR A 185 12.31 -3.66 -8.41
N LYS A 186 13.58 -3.58 -8.01
CA LYS A 186 14.70 -3.55 -8.95
C LYS A 186 14.78 -4.82 -9.78
N ASP A 187 14.57 -5.98 -9.17
CA ASP A 187 14.52 -7.27 -9.87
C ASP A 187 13.33 -7.33 -10.84
N LEU A 188 12.14 -6.84 -10.43
CA LEU A 188 10.96 -6.76 -11.29
C LEU A 188 11.14 -5.79 -12.46
N ILE A 189 11.76 -4.63 -12.24
CA ILE A 189 12.07 -3.67 -13.31
C ILE A 189 13.00 -4.32 -14.34
N LYS A 190 14.10 -4.93 -13.89
CA LYS A 190 15.02 -5.63 -14.78
C LYS A 190 14.32 -6.73 -15.59
N GLN A 191 13.50 -7.56 -14.93
CA GLN A 191 12.76 -8.62 -15.59
C GLN A 191 11.76 -8.08 -16.62
N ASN A 192 11.03 -7.01 -16.29
CA ASN A 192 10.11 -6.38 -17.24
C ASN A 192 10.87 -5.81 -18.44
N MET A 193 11.99 -5.13 -18.24
CA MET A 193 12.81 -4.61 -19.35
C MET A 193 13.32 -5.72 -20.28
N ILE A 194 13.69 -6.88 -19.73
CA ILE A 194 14.05 -8.07 -20.54
C ILE A 194 12.83 -8.55 -21.33
N ASN A 195 11.68 -8.69 -20.69
CA ASN A 195 10.44 -9.14 -21.33
C ASN A 195 9.96 -8.19 -22.44
N LEU A 196 10.25 -6.90 -22.30
CA LEU A 196 9.94 -5.86 -23.29
C LEU A 196 10.98 -5.77 -24.41
N GLY A 197 12.08 -6.53 -24.33
CA GLY A 197 13.18 -6.48 -25.30
C GLY A 197 14.08 -5.24 -25.18
N LEU A 198 13.99 -4.51 -24.06
CA LEU A 198 14.80 -3.31 -23.78
C LEU A 198 16.17 -3.65 -23.18
N LEU A 199 16.31 -4.83 -22.64
CA LEU A 199 17.57 -5.40 -22.16
C LEU A 199 17.79 -6.80 -22.75
N ILE A 200 19.03 -7.10 -23.09
CA ILE A 200 19.43 -8.47 -23.51
C ILE A 200 19.48 -9.33 -22.23
N ASN A 201 18.87 -10.49 -22.29
CA ASN A 201 19.01 -11.49 -21.22
C ASN A 201 20.43 -12.05 -21.30
N GLU A 202 21.34 -11.53 -20.50
CA GLU A 202 22.66 -12.18 -20.32
C GLU A 202 22.40 -13.51 -19.61
N LYS A 203 22.21 -14.56 -20.42
CA LYS A 203 22.28 -15.93 -19.91
C LYS A 203 23.71 -16.08 -19.37
N THR A 204 23.81 -16.20 -18.05
CA THR A 204 24.99 -16.75 -17.40
C THR A 204 25.17 -18.16 -17.96
N ASP A 205 26.20 -18.33 -18.83
CA ASP A 205 26.73 -19.62 -19.22
C ASP A 205 27.25 -20.40 -18.00
#